data_aa16f645c4dd183c815de830816cf923
#
_entry.id   aa16f645c4dd183c815de830816cf923
#
_cell.length_a   1.000
_cell.length_b   1.000
_cell.length_c   1.000
_cell.angle_alpha   90.00
_cell.angle_beta   90.00
_cell.angle_gamma   90.00
#
_symmetry.space_group_name_H-M   'P 1'
#
loop_
_entity.id
_entity.type
_entity.pdbx_description
1 polymer ?
#
loop_
_entity_poly.entity_id
_entity_poly.type
_entity_poly.pdbx_seq_one_letter_code
_entity_poly.pdbx_strand_id
1 'polypeptide(L)'
;GIRDLRCLVGSEMCIRDRFLIVSDTHGRMYNLEEAMEREEFDGMIHCGDVEGMDDLIKSKVNGPCYMVMGNNDWFSNLPAEIQVNIDDYRAFITHGHNYGVSLGLEGIYAEALSRGVDIVLFGHTHRPVAEKRGNLWIVNPGSLTYPRQMGRKPSYAMLTINEEHELSVEIKYLD
;
A
#
# COMPACT_ATOMS: atom_id res chain seq x y z
N GLY A 1 -3.61 23.65 -11.12
CA GLY A 1 -4.50 23.70 -9.97
C GLY A 1 -3.69 24.03 -8.73
N ILE A 2 -4.14 25.00 -7.98
CA ILE A 2 -3.54 25.44 -6.70
C ILE A 2 -3.66 24.24 -5.75
N ARG A 3 -2.52 23.61 -5.42
CA ARG A 3 -2.47 22.66 -4.30
C ARG A 3 -2.64 23.46 -3.02
N ASP A 4 -3.68 23.17 -2.27
CA ASP A 4 -3.93 23.79 -0.97
C ASP A 4 -2.69 23.62 -0.09
N LEU A 5 -2.07 24.72 0.23
CA LEU A 5 -1.01 24.82 1.23
C LEU A 5 -1.66 24.59 2.61
N ARG A 6 -1.86 23.31 2.97
CA ARG A 6 -2.29 22.92 4.31
C ARG A 6 -1.09 22.94 5.26
N CYS A 7 -0.44 24.09 5.34
CA CYS A 7 0.55 24.38 6.36
C CYS A 7 -0.14 25.04 7.54
N LEU A 8 -0.47 24.29 8.57
CA LEU A 8 -0.88 24.86 9.84
C LEU A 8 0.35 25.40 10.56
N VAL A 9 0.23 26.64 11.02
CA VAL A 9 1.24 27.32 11.81
C VAL A 9 1.40 26.62 13.16
N GLY A 10 2.50 25.90 13.35
CA GLY A 10 2.83 25.16 14.56
C GLY A 10 3.51 23.83 14.19
N SER A 11 4.56 23.44 14.82
CA SER A 11 5.44 22.24 14.76
C SER A 11 5.01 20.95 13.99
N GLU A 12 3.99 20.97 13.15
CA GLU A 12 3.58 19.86 12.30
C GLU A 12 4.26 19.96 10.95
N MET A 13 4.99 18.93 10.56
CA MET A 13 5.59 18.84 9.23
C MET A 13 4.49 18.84 8.18
N CYS A 14 4.57 19.75 7.20
CA CYS A 14 3.65 19.78 6.07
C CYS A 14 3.80 18.49 5.26
N ILE A 15 2.70 17.79 5.02
CA ILE A 15 2.67 16.56 4.22
C ILE A 15 2.32 16.95 2.79
N ARG A 16 3.15 16.50 1.84
CA ARG A 16 2.98 16.76 0.41
C ARG A 16 2.11 15.73 -0.27
N ASP A 17 2.38 14.45 -0.05
CA ASP A 17 1.68 13.34 -0.67
C ASP A 17 1.35 12.26 0.38
N ARG A 18 0.13 11.72 0.30
CA ARG A 18 -0.36 10.62 1.14
C ARG A 18 -0.94 9.53 0.29
N PHE A 19 -0.48 8.30 0.50
CA PHE A 19 -1.05 7.12 -0.15
C PHE A 19 -1.61 6.14 0.89
N LEU A 20 -2.86 5.75 0.68
CA LEU A 20 -3.47 4.65 1.42
C LEU A 20 -3.07 3.32 0.77
N ILE A 21 -2.36 2.49 1.51
CA ILE A 21 -1.88 1.19 1.04
C ILE A 21 -2.72 0.09 1.67
N VAL A 22 -3.35 -0.72 0.83
CA VAL A 22 -4.25 -1.81 1.25
C VAL A 22 -3.95 -3.09 0.48
N SER A 23 -4.39 -4.21 1.01
CA SER A 23 -4.28 -5.51 0.34
C SER A 23 -5.30 -6.50 0.88
N ASP A 24 -5.52 -7.57 0.10
CA ASP A 24 -6.25 -8.74 0.58
C ASP A 24 -7.64 -8.40 1.13
N THR A 25 -8.39 -7.63 0.35
CA THR A 25 -9.79 -7.25 0.65
C THR A 25 -10.77 -8.37 0.37
N HIS A 26 -10.41 -9.32 -0.49
CA HIS A 26 -11.19 -10.53 -0.80
C HIS A 26 -12.67 -10.24 -1.09
N GLY A 27 -12.91 -9.26 -1.97
CA GLY A 27 -14.27 -8.90 -2.40
C GLY A 27 -15.11 -8.19 -1.33
N ARG A 28 -14.53 -7.76 -0.22
CA ARG A 28 -15.25 -7.10 0.87
C ARG A 28 -14.84 -5.65 1.00
N MET A 29 -15.84 -4.78 1.02
CA MET A 29 -15.64 -3.32 1.01
C MET A 29 -15.70 -2.68 2.40
N TYR A 30 -16.36 -3.31 3.38
CA TYR A 30 -16.69 -2.66 4.65
C TYR A 30 -15.48 -2.04 5.36
N ASN A 31 -14.44 -2.83 5.62
CA ASN A 31 -13.25 -2.33 6.30
C ASN A 31 -12.42 -1.38 5.41
N LEU A 32 -12.46 -1.57 4.09
CA LEU A 32 -11.81 -0.65 3.17
C LEU A 32 -12.48 0.73 3.21
N GLU A 33 -13.80 0.76 3.17
CA GLU A 33 -14.56 2.02 3.27
C GLU A 33 -14.31 2.72 4.60
N GLU A 34 -14.25 1.97 5.69
CA GLU A 34 -13.90 2.52 7.00
C GLU A 34 -12.49 3.12 7.02
N ALA A 35 -11.49 2.44 6.45
CA ALA A 35 -10.14 2.97 6.33
C ALA A 35 -10.11 4.25 5.48
N MET A 36 -10.85 4.28 4.37
CA MET A 36 -10.96 5.46 3.51
C MET A 36 -11.61 6.65 4.21
N GLU A 37 -12.58 6.41 5.09
CA GLU A 37 -13.27 7.46 5.86
C GLU A 37 -12.39 8.02 6.99
N ARG A 38 -11.52 7.19 7.56
CA ARG A 38 -10.62 7.61 8.65
C ARG A 38 -9.42 8.42 8.19
N GLU A 39 -9.02 8.28 6.93
CA GLU A 39 -7.77 8.84 6.42
C GLU A 39 -8.01 9.90 5.33
N GLU A 40 -7.17 10.94 5.36
CA GLU A 40 -7.00 11.82 4.23
C GLU A 40 -5.86 11.28 3.36
N PHE A 41 -6.11 11.06 2.06
CA PHE A 41 -5.12 10.54 1.14
C PHE A 41 -5.30 11.13 -0.26
N ASP A 42 -4.21 11.17 -1.02
CA ASP A 42 -4.17 11.70 -2.38
C ASP A 42 -4.25 10.60 -3.44
N GLY A 43 -3.93 9.38 -3.05
CA GLY A 43 -3.99 8.19 -3.90
C GLY A 43 -4.04 6.91 -3.10
N MET A 44 -4.29 5.80 -3.79
CA MET A 44 -4.40 4.47 -3.19
C MET A 44 -3.55 3.46 -3.95
N ILE A 45 -3.00 2.51 -3.21
CA ILE A 45 -2.33 1.34 -3.77
C ILE A 45 -2.94 0.08 -3.17
N HIS A 46 -3.41 -0.83 -4.03
CA HIS A 46 -3.95 -2.13 -3.63
C HIS A 46 -3.03 -3.25 -4.10
N CYS A 47 -2.50 -4.01 -3.16
CA CYS A 47 -1.48 -5.04 -3.42
C CYS A 47 -2.05 -6.42 -3.78
N GLY A 48 -3.29 -6.49 -4.28
CA GLY A 48 -3.88 -7.72 -4.83
C GLY A 48 -4.91 -8.40 -3.95
N ASP A 49 -5.51 -9.45 -4.50
CA ASP A 49 -6.69 -10.15 -3.95
C ASP A 49 -7.88 -9.22 -3.74
N VAL A 50 -8.21 -8.52 -4.83
CA VAL A 50 -9.33 -7.57 -4.95
C VAL A 50 -10.66 -8.29 -5.16
N GLU A 51 -10.62 -9.40 -5.89
CA GLU A 51 -11.75 -10.29 -6.20
C GLU A 51 -12.96 -9.56 -6.79
N GLY A 52 -12.73 -8.84 -7.89
CA GLY A 52 -13.78 -8.21 -8.69
C GLY A 52 -14.27 -6.86 -8.20
N MET A 53 -13.67 -6.29 -7.14
CA MET A 53 -14.05 -4.97 -6.62
C MET A 53 -13.23 -3.81 -7.21
N ASP A 54 -12.35 -4.08 -8.17
CA ASP A 54 -11.41 -3.10 -8.71
C ASP A 54 -12.09 -1.85 -9.29
N ASP A 55 -13.12 -2.00 -10.10
CA ASP A 55 -13.85 -0.86 -10.67
C ASP A 55 -14.59 -0.05 -9.59
N LEU A 56 -15.18 -0.73 -8.60
CA LEU A 56 -15.84 -0.07 -7.48
C LEU A 56 -14.85 0.72 -6.63
N ILE A 57 -13.70 0.14 -6.33
CA ILE A 57 -12.64 0.81 -5.55
C ILE A 57 -12.14 2.04 -6.31
N LYS A 58 -11.83 1.89 -7.60
CA LYS A 58 -11.38 3.02 -8.44
C LYS A 58 -12.40 4.16 -8.47
N SER A 59 -13.70 3.84 -8.49
CA SER A 59 -14.77 4.85 -8.51
C SER A 59 -14.83 5.68 -7.22
N LYS A 60 -14.32 5.16 -6.12
CA LYS A 60 -14.32 5.82 -4.80
C LYS A 60 -13.05 6.62 -4.50
N VAL A 61 -12.00 6.44 -5.28
CA VAL A 61 -10.70 7.10 -5.06
C VAL A 61 -10.59 8.34 -5.93
N ASN A 62 -10.37 9.48 -5.29
CA ASN A 62 -10.07 10.75 -5.98
C ASN A 62 -8.55 10.89 -6.12
N GLY A 63 -8.01 10.49 -7.26
CA GLY A 63 -6.58 10.55 -7.52
C GLY A 63 -6.03 9.23 -8.07
N PRO A 64 -4.70 9.06 -8.11
CA PRO A 64 -4.08 7.84 -8.59
C PRO A 64 -4.53 6.63 -7.78
N CYS A 65 -4.90 5.56 -8.47
CA CYS A 65 -5.29 4.29 -7.87
C CYS A 65 -4.56 3.17 -8.59
N TYR A 66 -3.53 2.64 -7.96
CA TYR A 66 -2.71 1.56 -8.51
C TYR A 66 -3.13 0.23 -7.89
N MET A 67 -3.40 -0.75 -8.73
CA MET A 67 -3.79 -2.09 -8.30
C MET A 67 -3.05 -3.15 -9.07
N VAL A 68 -2.68 -4.22 -8.39
CA VAL A 68 -2.14 -5.44 -9.00
C VAL A 68 -3.04 -6.63 -8.71
N MET A 69 -2.94 -7.67 -9.54
CA MET A 69 -3.67 -8.91 -9.30
C MET A 69 -2.96 -9.75 -8.23
N GLY A 70 -3.75 -10.34 -7.35
CA GLY A 70 -3.28 -11.37 -6.42
C GLY A 70 -3.52 -12.79 -6.96
N ASN A 71 -3.16 -13.80 -6.17
CA ASN A 71 -3.32 -15.19 -6.56
C ASN A 71 -4.79 -15.66 -6.60
N ASN A 72 -5.72 -14.90 -6.04
CA ASN A 72 -7.17 -15.17 -6.10
C ASN A 72 -7.91 -14.32 -7.15
N ASP A 73 -7.22 -13.50 -7.91
CA ASP A 73 -7.82 -12.62 -8.93
C ASP A 73 -7.84 -13.28 -10.32
N TRP A 74 -8.45 -14.46 -10.41
CA TRP A 74 -8.43 -15.37 -11.57
C TRP A 74 -8.94 -14.77 -12.88
N PHE A 75 -9.89 -13.85 -12.83
CA PHE A 75 -10.53 -13.25 -14.01
C PHE A 75 -10.27 -11.74 -14.11
N SER A 76 -9.25 -11.27 -13.41
CA SER A 76 -8.90 -9.84 -13.40
C SER A 76 -8.08 -9.47 -14.64
N ASN A 77 -8.30 -8.23 -15.11
CA ASN A 77 -7.44 -7.59 -16.11
C ASN A 77 -6.32 -6.75 -15.48
N LEU A 78 -6.17 -6.83 -14.16
CA LEU A 78 -5.11 -6.12 -13.45
C LEU A 78 -3.72 -6.68 -13.80
N PRO A 79 -2.69 -5.84 -13.86
CA PRO A 79 -1.32 -6.33 -14.04
C PRO A 79 -0.86 -7.15 -12.84
N ALA A 80 0.04 -8.11 -13.07
CA ALA A 80 0.61 -8.91 -12.00
C ALA A 80 1.52 -8.09 -11.08
N GLU A 81 2.21 -7.11 -11.66
CA GLU A 81 3.10 -6.21 -10.95
C GLU A 81 3.27 -4.91 -11.73
N ILE A 82 3.56 -3.82 -11.03
CA ILE A 82 3.80 -2.51 -11.63
C ILE A 82 4.96 -1.80 -10.94
N GLN A 83 5.60 -0.90 -11.67
CA GLN A 83 6.53 0.07 -11.10
C GLN A 83 6.00 1.47 -11.38
N VAL A 84 5.94 2.30 -10.36
CA VAL A 84 5.46 3.68 -10.45
C VAL A 84 6.38 4.60 -9.65
N ASN A 85 6.37 5.88 -10.01
CA ASN A 85 7.04 6.89 -9.22
C ASN A 85 6.03 7.57 -8.29
N ILE A 86 6.39 7.66 -7.02
CA ILE A 86 5.67 8.42 -6.01
C ILE A 86 6.62 9.52 -5.56
N ASP A 87 6.38 10.76 -6.00
CA ASP A 87 7.36 11.84 -5.90
C ASP A 87 8.72 11.41 -6.47
N ASP A 88 9.80 11.50 -5.73
CA ASP A 88 11.15 11.08 -6.15
C ASP A 88 11.43 9.58 -5.89
N TYR A 89 10.47 8.84 -5.36
CA TYR A 89 10.64 7.43 -4.98
C TYR A 89 10.11 6.49 -6.05
N ARG A 90 10.91 5.47 -6.37
CA ARG A 90 10.50 4.38 -7.26
C ARG A 90 9.86 3.27 -6.44
N ALA A 91 8.60 2.98 -6.71
CA ALA A 91 7.84 1.95 -6.03
C ALA A 91 7.66 0.73 -6.94
N PHE A 92 7.92 -0.45 -6.39
CA PHE A 92 7.57 -1.73 -6.98
C PHE A 92 6.38 -2.32 -6.22
N ILE A 93 5.30 -2.61 -6.93
CA ILE A 93 4.05 -3.11 -6.37
C ILE A 93 3.77 -4.48 -6.96
N THR A 94 3.57 -5.46 -6.09
CA THR A 94 3.24 -6.85 -6.46
C THR A 94 2.42 -7.47 -5.34
N HIS A 95 1.72 -8.57 -5.62
CA HIS A 95 1.06 -9.32 -4.54
C HIS A 95 2.06 -10.10 -3.69
N GLY A 96 3.15 -10.56 -4.28
CA GLY A 96 4.26 -11.18 -3.57
C GLY A 96 4.27 -12.70 -3.57
N HIS A 97 3.18 -13.37 -3.95
CA HIS A 97 3.09 -14.85 -3.95
C HIS A 97 4.15 -15.51 -4.83
N ASN A 98 4.61 -14.86 -5.90
CA ASN A 98 5.68 -15.35 -6.77
C ASN A 98 7.10 -15.17 -6.22
N TYR A 99 7.24 -14.45 -5.11
CA TYR A 99 8.54 -14.15 -4.48
C TYR A 99 8.75 -14.86 -3.15
N GLY A 100 7.94 -15.87 -2.85
CA GLY A 100 8.08 -16.67 -1.64
C GLY A 100 7.88 -15.92 -0.32
N VAL A 101 7.07 -14.86 -0.32
CA VAL A 101 6.86 -14.01 0.87
C VAL A 101 6.26 -14.74 2.07
N SER A 102 5.60 -15.89 1.85
CA SER A 102 5.10 -16.75 2.93
C SER A 102 6.22 -17.47 3.69
N LEU A 103 7.40 -17.56 3.11
CA LEU A 103 8.59 -18.21 3.70
C LEU A 103 9.57 -17.21 4.28
N GLY A 104 9.44 -15.92 3.95
CA GLY A 104 10.32 -14.86 4.41
C GLY A 104 10.42 -13.73 3.40
N LEU A 105 11.16 -12.69 3.75
CA LEU A 105 11.28 -11.46 2.96
C LEU A 105 12.48 -11.48 1.99
N GLU A 106 13.35 -12.47 2.05
CA GLU A 106 14.62 -12.46 1.32
C GLU A 106 14.44 -12.44 -0.21
N GLY A 107 13.44 -13.19 -0.73
CA GLY A 107 13.15 -13.23 -2.16
C GLY A 107 12.67 -11.88 -2.70
N ILE A 108 11.70 -11.26 -2.04
CA ILE A 108 11.18 -9.96 -2.48
C ILE A 108 12.18 -8.83 -2.26
N TYR A 109 12.99 -8.93 -1.21
CA TYR A 109 14.09 -8.00 -0.95
C TYR A 109 15.13 -8.02 -2.07
N ALA A 110 15.57 -9.22 -2.47
CA ALA A 110 16.53 -9.40 -3.57
C ALA A 110 15.97 -8.86 -4.89
N GLU A 111 14.71 -9.12 -5.18
CA GLU A 111 14.04 -8.60 -6.40
C GLU A 111 13.99 -7.08 -6.40
N ALA A 112 13.59 -6.47 -5.27
CA ALA A 112 13.54 -5.02 -5.14
C ALA A 112 14.92 -4.38 -5.31
N LEU A 113 15.97 -4.97 -4.75
CA LEU A 113 17.34 -4.52 -4.96
C LEU A 113 17.77 -4.61 -6.43
N SER A 114 17.45 -5.71 -7.11
CA SER A 114 17.79 -5.89 -8.52
C SER A 114 17.11 -4.88 -9.44
N ARG A 115 15.91 -4.43 -9.07
CA ARG A 115 15.16 -3.38 -9.80
C ARG A 115 15.61 -1.96 -9.46
N GLY A 116 16.42 -1.79 -8.42
CA GLY A 116 16.86 -0.48 -7.96
C GLY A 116 15.72 0.42 -7.49
N VAL A 117 14.66 -0.16 -6.90
CA VAL A 117 13.55 0.60 -6.37
C VAL A 117 13.80 1.05 -4.93
N ASP A 118 13.06 2.06 -4.49
CA ASP A 118 13.19 2.65 -3.15
C ASP A 118 12.20 2.05 -2.15
N ILE A 119 11.09 1.50 -2.66
CA ILE A 119 10.06 0.84 -1.87
C ILE A 119 9.45 -0.33 -2.63
N VAL A 120 9.24 -1.44 -1.94
CA VAL A 120 8.44 -2.57 -2.43
C VAL A 120 7.20 -2.72 -1.56
N LEU A 121 6.06 -2.81 -2.22
CA LEU A 121 4.73 -2.94 -1.62
C LEU A 121 4.14 -4.28 -2.04
N PHE A 122 3.72 -5.09 -1.08
CA PHE A 122 3.18 -6.42 -1.34
C PHE A 122 2.13 -6.82 -0.32
N GLY A 123 1.44 -7.92 -0.56
CA GLY A 123 0.38 -8.46 0.31
C GLY A 123 0.57 -9.95 0.58
N HIS A 124 -0.47 -10.74 0.32
CA HIS A 124 -0.51 -12.19 0.36
C HIS A 124 -0.41 -12.84 1.74
N THR A 125 0.50 -12.41 2.61
CA THR A 125 0.70 -13.04 3.94
C THR A 125 -0.39 -12.69 4.94
N HIS A 126 -1.17 -11.65 4.69
CA HIS A 126 -2.16 -11.05 5.62
C HIS A 126 -1.53 -10.61 6.95
N ARG A 127 -0.23 -10.32 6.95
CA ARG A 127 0.53 -9.85 8.12
C ARG A 127 1.24 -8.55 7.79
N PRO A 128 0.98 -7.48 8.54
CA PRO A 128 1.59 -6.20 8.26
C PRO A 128 3.10 -6.21 8.55
N VAL A 129 3.83 -5.54 7.67
CA VAL A 129 5.28 -5.29 7.79
C VAL A 129 5.55 -3.88 7.28
N ALA A 130 6.32 -3.11 8.02
CA ALA A 130 6.91 -1.86 7.56
C ALA A 130 8.35 -1.81 8.07
N GLU A 131 9.28 -2.17 7.21
CA GLU A 131 10.68 -2.36 7.54
C GLU A 131 11.54 -1.60 6.54
N LYS A 132 12.57 -0.93 7.04
CA LYS A 132 13.56 -0.26 6.19
C LYS A 132 14.91 -0.97 6.32
N ARG A 133 15.41 -1.49 5.20
CA ARG A 133 16.73 -2.11 5.10
C ARG A 133 17.62 -1.22 4.22
N GLY A 134 18.60 -0.54 4.84
CA GLY A 134 19.36 0.49 4.13
C GLY A 134 18.43 1.61 3.65
N ASN A 135 18.38 1.86 2.36
CA ASN A 135 17.48 2.85 1.74
C ASN A 135 16.19 2.23 1.16
N LEU A 136 15.98 0.93 1.30
CA LEU A 136 14.81 0.23 0.76
C LEU A 136 13.75 0.00 1.83
N TRP A 137 12.54 0.49 1.56
CA TRP A 137 11.36 0.15 2.34
C TRP A 137 10.72 -1.14 1.84
N ILE A 138 10.38 -2.03 2.78
CA ILE A 138 9.64 -3.28 2.53
C ILE A 138 8.35 -3.17 3.31
N VAL A 139 7.22 -3.12 2.59
CA VAL A 139 5.92 -2.81 3.17
C VAL A 139 4.86 -3.82 2.75
N ASN A 140 4.18 -4.39 3.74
CA ASN A 140 2.96 -5.14 3.59
C ASN A 140 1.90 -4.50 4.49
N PRO A 141 0.77 -4.03 3.96
CA PRO A 141 -0.26 -3.40 4.78
C PRO A 141 -1.04 -4.39 5.65
N GLY A 142 -0.83 -5.69 5.47
CA GLY A 142 -1.67 -6.72 6.05
C GLY A 142 -2.98 -6.90 5.29
N SER A 143 -3.99 -7.48 5.92
CA SER A 143 -5.30 -7.68 5.31
C SER A 143 -6.37 -6.88 6.03
N LEU A 144 -7.25 -6.27 5.26
CA LEU A 144 -8.47 -5.61 5.79
C LEU A 144 -9.58 -6.61 6.12
N THR A 145 -9.51 -7.84 5.59
CA THR A 145 -10.60 -8.81 5.73
C THR A 145 -10.20 -10.03 6.56
N TYR A 146 -9.01 -10.57 6.33
CA TYR A 146 -8.53 -11.81 6.99
C TYR A 146 -7.16 -11.64 7.63
N PRO A 147 -7.03 -10.76 8.65
CA PRO A 147 -5.74 -10.53 9.31
C PRO A 147 -5.22 -11.80 10.00
N ARG A 148 -3.91 -12.05 9.89
CA ARG A 148 -3.24 -13.24 10.44
C ARG A 148 -2.18 -12.95 11.49
N GLN A 149 -1.91 -11.68 11.78
CA GLN A 149 -1.01 -11.31 12.87
C GLN A 149 -1.66 -11.53 14.23
N MET A 150 -0.86 -11.45 15.28
CA MET A 150 -1.37 -11.52 16.66
C MET A 150 -2.41 -10.39 16.87
N GLY A 151 -3.53 -10.73 17.52
CA GLY A 151 -4.66 -9.82 17.73
C GLY A 151 -5.64 -9.75 16.55
N ARG A 152 -5.25 -10.20 15.36
CA ARG A 152 -6.09 -10.30 14.16
C ARG A 152 -6.95 -9.05 13.87
N LYS A 153 -6.40 -7.87 14.07
CA LYS A 153 -7.05 -6.62 13.68
C LYS A 153 -6.83 -6.33 12.21
N PRO A 154 -7.87 -5.94 11.47
CA PRO A 154 -7.69 -5.46 10.10
C PRO A 154 -6.68 -4.32 10.05
N SER A 155 -5.81 -4.35 9.06
CA SER A 155 -4.71 -3.40 8.97
C SER A 155 -4.55 -2.83 7.56
N TYR A 156 -3.95 -1.66 7.51
CA TYR A 156 -3.57 -0.94 6.29
C TYR A 156 -2.31 -0.12 6.58
N ALA A 157 -1.72 0.46 5.57
CA ALA A 157 -0.57 1.34 5.75
C ALA A 157 -0.85 2.73 5.18
N MET A 158 -0.27 3.74 5.82
CA MET A 158 -0.19 5.09 5.28
C MET A 158 1.26 5.38 4.90
N LEU A 159 1.46 5.67 3.63
CA LEU A 159 2.71 6.17 3.10
C LEU A 159 2.59 7.69 2.97
N THR A 160 3.51 8.42 3.57
CA THR A 160 3.51 9.88 3.51
C THR A 160 4.85 10.41 3.04
N ILE A 161 4.81 11.48 2.25
CA ILE A 161 6.00 12.21 1.81
C ILE A 161 5.81 13.66 2.25
N ASN A 162 6.76 14.18 3.02
CA ASN A 162 6.72 15.55 3.51
C ASN A 162 7.29 16.55 2.48
N GLU A 163 7.26 17.83 2.80
CA GLU A 163 7.79 18.88 1.91
C GLU A 163 9.32 18.81 1.71
N GLU A 164 10.02 18.13 2.60
CA GLU A 164 11.46 17.88 2.50
C GLU A 164 11.75 16.62 1.66
N HIS A 165 10.74 16.02 1.02
CA HIS A 165 10.80 14.79 0.24
C HIS A 165 11.18 13.55 1.06
N GLU A 166 10.95 13.55 2.36
CA GLU A 166 11.17 12.39 3.20
C GLU A 166 9.95 11.48 3.22
N LEU A 167 10.17 10.18 2.95
CA LEU A 167 9.15 9.15 2.95
C LEU A 167 9.08 8.47 4.31
N SER A 168 7.86 8.29 4.81
CA SER A 168 7.58 7.48 5.99
C SER A 168 6.39 6.55 5.75
N VAL A 169 6.37 5.42 6.45
CA VAL A 169 5.29 4.43 6.38
C VAL A 169 4.85 4.06 7.78
N GLU A 170 3.55 4.06 8.01
CA GLU A 170 2.94 3.69 9.27
C GLU A 170 1.88 2.61 9.04
N ILE A 171 1.95 1.52 9.82
CA ILE A 171 0.89 0.51 9.86
C ILE A 171 -0.19 0.97 10.83
N LYS A 172 -1.43 0.95 10.37
CA LYS A 172 -2.61 1.30 11.17
C LYS A 172 -3.60 0.15 11.23
N TYR A 173 -4.39 0.13 12.27
CA TYR A 173 -5.33 -0.94 12.56
C TYR A 173 -6.74 -0.39 12.73
N LEU A 174 -7.72 -1.14 12.24
CA LEU A 174 -9.13 -0.93 12.58
C LEU A 174 -9.46 -1.67 13.88
N ASP A 175 -10.40 -1.15 14.63
CA ASP A 175 -10.84 -1.73 15.90
C ASP A 175 -11.77 -2.95 15.73
#